data_e55392d512ab844eba4d07f901954b0b
#
_entry.id   e55392d512ab844eba4d07f901954b0b
#
_cell.length_a   1.000
_cell.length_b   1.000
_cell.length_c   1.000
_cell.angle_alpha   90.00
_cell.angle_beta   90.00
_cell.angle_gamma   90.00
#
_symmetry.space_group_name_H-M   'P 1'
#
loop_
_entity.id
_entity.type
_entity.pdbx_description
1 polymer ?
#
loop_
_entity_poly.entity_id
_entity_poly.type
_entity_poly.pdbx_seq_one_letter_code
_entity_poly.pdbx_strand_id
1 'polypeptide(L)'
;NPASAADACDAVLSVNAAKAALEAAEAALPALREPTVYADLNTSSPELKRELASLVEGVGVRFVDVALLGPIPQRGLRAPVLASGAGARAFEALFVPLGMPVTVVSEEAGDAAALKLVRSVFMKGLVAAVVESMQAAESIGHPEWPATELETMTGRPFFERALEGSRTHAVRRVDEMEAACELLVELGVEP
;
A
#
# COMPACT_ATOMS: atom_id res chain seq x y z
N ASN A 1 8.62 13.37 19.53
CA ASN A 1 9.52 12.92 18.47
C ASN A 1 9.37 11.39 18.27
N PRO A 2 9.79 10.79 17.15
CA PRO A 2 9.63 9.36 16.88
C PRO A 2 10.22 8.45 17.96
N ALA A 3 11.40 8.72 18.46
CA ALA A 3 12.01 7.91 19.52
C ALA A 3 11.15 7.89 20.80
N SER A 4 10.60 9.03 21.22
CA SER A 4 9.72 9.08 22.39
C SER A 4 8.39 8.33 22.18
N ALA A 5 7.90 8.27 20.94
CA ALA A 5 6.70 7.53 20.60
C ALA A 5 6.95 6.01 20.48
N ALA A 6 8.18 5.62 20.15
CA ALA A 6 8.59 4.21 20.00
C ALA A 6 9.01 3.54 21.33
N ASP A 7 9.19 4.31 22.39
CA ASP A 7 9.66 3.79 23.68
C ASP A 7 8.60 2.91 24.35
N ALA A 8 9.02 1.75 24.83
CA ALA A 8 8.19 0.77 25.56
C ALA A 8 6.91 0.31 24.82
N CYS A 9 6.94 0.22 23.50
CA CYS A 9 5.82 -0.25 22.68
C CYS A 9 6.04 -1.69 22.20
N ASP A 10 4.96 -2.49 22.12
CA ASP A 10 4.99 -3.82 21.49
C ASP A 10 5.11 -3.71 19.97
N ALA A 11 4.54 -2.65 19.37
CA ALA A 11 4.63 -2.35 17.96
C ALA A 11 4.74 -0.85 17.70
N VAL A 12 5.58 -0.48 16.74
CA VAL A 12 5.66 0.87 16.17
C VAL A 12 5.08 0.82 14.76
N LEU A 13 4.07 1.65 14.50
CA LEU A 13 3.45 1.77 13.19
C LEU A 13 3.92 3.05 12.50
N SER A 14 4.70 2.89 11.43
CA SER A 14 5.12 4.01 10.57
C SER A 14 4.00 4.29 9.55
N VAL A 15 3.33 5.44 9.73
CA VAL A 15 2.21 5.91 8.90
C VAL A 15 2.48 7.34 8.49
N ASN A 16 3.30 7.52 7.48
CA ASN A 16 3.71 8.82 6.95
C ASN A 16 3.70 8.81 5.40
N ALA A 17 4.54 9.57 4.75
CA ALA A 17 4.76 9.48 3.30
C ALA A 17 5.98 8.61 3.01
N ALA A 18 5.99 7.88 1.88
CA ALA A 18 7.10 7.02 1.48
C ALA A 18 8.46 7.73 1.54
N LYS A 19 8.53 8.97 1.05
CA LYS A 19 9.75 9.81 1.07
C LYS A 19 10.27 10.18 2.46
N ALA A 20 9.45 10.04 3.49
CA ALA A 20 9.83 10.32 4.89
C ALA A 20 10.05 9.03 5.71
N ALA A 21 9.90 7.85 5.08
CA ALA A 21 9.90 6.58 5.79
C ALA A 21 11.27 6.25 6.42
N LEU A 22 12.36 6.47 5.68
CA LEU A 22 13.73 6.26 6.17
C LEU A 22 14.06 7.20 7.33
N GLU A 23 13.84 8.50 7.16
CA GLU A 23 14.08 9.50 8.22
C GLU A 23 13.28 9.18 9.49
N ALA A 24 12.02 8.75 9.33
CA ALA A 24 11.17 8.37 10.46
C ALA A 24 11.68 7.10 11.16
N ALA A 25 12.17 6.12 10.40
CA ALA A 25 12.77 4.91 10.96
C ALA A 25 14.08 5.23 11.71
N GLU A 26 15.00 5.97 11.10
CA GLU A 26 16.25 6.43 11.72
C GLU A 26 15.99 7.17 13.04
N ALA A 27 15.01 8.06 13.05
CA ALA A 27 14.64 8.81 14.24
C ALA A 27 14.01 7.94 15.35
N ALA A 28 13.47 6.78 15.02
CA ALA A 28 12.90 5.82 15.97
C ALA A 28 13.96 4.86 16.54
N LEU A 29 15.01 4.53 15.78
CA LEU A 29 16.03 3.52 16.14
C LEU A 29 16.54 3.62 17.59
N PRO A 30 16.86 4.82 18.15
CA PRO A 30 17.39 4.92 19.51
C PRO A 30 16.49 4.36 20.61
N ALA A 31 15.18 4.28 20.35
CA ALA A 31 14.18 3.78 21.31
C ALA A 31 13.68 2.36 20.99
N LEU A 32 13.97 1.83 19.82
CA LEU A 32 13.56 0.49 19.43
C LEU A 32 14.32 -0.58 20.25
N ARG A 33 13.60 -1.57 20.76
CA ARG A 33 14.13 -2.70 21.55
C ARG A 33 13.35 -3.97 21.24
N GLU A 34 13.96 -5.15 21.36
CA GLU A 34 13.20 -6.38 21.42
C GLU A 34 12.26 -6.39 22.66
N PRO A 35 11.03 -6.90 22.52
CA PRO A 35 10.45 -7.61 21.40
C PRO A 35 9.65 -6.75 20.43
N THR A 36 9.83 -5.42 20.42
CA THR A 36 9.09 -4.47 19.56
C THR A 36 9.13 -4.92 18.09
N VAL A 37 8.02 -4.73 17.40
CA VAL A 37 7.89 -4.91 15.95
C VAL A 37 7.80 -3.54 15.30
N TYR A 38 8.64 -3.25 14.30
CA TYR A 38 8.53 -2.03 13.49
C TYR A 38 7.80 -2.33 12.19
N ALA A 39 6.59 -1.80 12.05
CA ALA A 39 5.74 -2.02 10.88
C ALA A 39 5.62 -0.75 10.04
N ASP A 40 6.06 -0.80 8.79
CA ASP A 40 5.90 0.30 7.83
C ASP A 40 4.67 0.08 6.95
N LEU A 41 3.66 0.97 7.11
CA LEU A 41 2.38 0.93 6.40
C LEU A 41 2.33 1.87 5.18
N ASN A 42 3.44 2.53 4.87
CA ASN A 42 3.50 3.45 3.74
C ASN A 42 3.45 2.68 2.41
N THR A 43 2.84 3.30 1.39
CA THR A 43 2.90 2.75 0.03
C THR A 43 4.22 3.18 -0.59
N SER A 44 5.10 2.21 -0.84
CA SER A 44 6.44 2.45 -1.41
C SER A 44 6.90 1.25 -2.25
N SER A 45 8.05 1.39 -2.93
CA SER A 45 8.65 0.31 -3.69
C SER A 45 9.11 -0.84 -2.78
N PRO A 46 9.19 -2.08 -3.29
CA PRO A 46 9.76 -3.20 -2.57
C PRO A 46 11.20 -2.96 -2.13
N GLU A 47 11.98 -2.23 -2.93
CA GLU A 47 13.36 -1.87 -2.62
C GLU A 47 13.45 -1.01 -1.36
N LEU A 48 12.66 0.05 -1.26
CA LEU A 48 12.60 0.88 -0.04
C LEU A 48 12.19 0.07 1.19
N LYS A 49 11.30 -0.92 1.03
CA LYS A 49 10.92 -1.81 2.13
C LYS A 49 12.09 -2.69 2.59
N ARG A 50 12.91 -3.19 1.65
CA ARG A 50 14.13 -3.95 1.97
C ARG A 50 15.19 -3.07 2.66
N GLU A 51 15.32 -1.82 2.22
CA GLU A 51 16.21 -0.84 2.86
C GLU A 51 15.79 -0.55 4.31
N LEU A 52 14.50 -0.30 4.54
CA LEU A 52 13.94 -0.12 5.87
C LEU A 52 14.13 -1.36 6.76
N ALA A 53 13.95 -2.56 6.20
CA ALA A 53 14.21 -3.81 6.90
C ALA A 53 15.66 -3.89 7.36
N SER A 54 16.60 -3.66 6.46
CA SER A 54 18.05 -3.70 6.77
C SER A 54 18.41 -2.70 7.87
N LEU A 55 17.84 -1.51 7.84
CA LEU A 55 18.05 -0.47 8.83
C LEU A 55 17.55 -0.88 10.22
N VAL A 56 16.31 -1.38 10.31
CA VAL A 56 15.64 -1.71 11.58
C VAL A 56 16.21 -3.01 12.17
N GLU A 57 16.45 -4.01 11.34
CA GLU A 57 17.00 -5.29 11.76
C GLU A 57 18.47 -5.18 12.20
N GLY A 58 19.18 -4.17 11.70
CA GLY A 58 20.53 -3.83 12.15
C GLY A 58 20.65 -3.50 13.64
N VAL A 59 19.54 -3.14 14.31
CA VAL A 59 19.46 -2.93 15.78
C VAL A 59 18.74 -4.06 16.53
N GLY A 60 18.52 -5.21 15.87
CA GLY A 60 17.91 -6.41 16.46
C GLY A 60 16.38 -6.38 16.54
N VAL A 61 15.71 -5.43 15.89
CA VAL A 61 14.25 -5.29 15.89
C VAL A 61 13.65 -5.87 14.60
N ARG A 62 12.53 -6.58 14.71
CA ARG A 62 11.88 -7.23 13.55
C ARG A 62 11.10 -6.23 12.72
N PHE A 63 11.42 -6.16 11.43
CA PHE A 63 10.71 -5.33 10.47
C PHE A 63 9.49 -6.04 9.87
N VAL A 64 8.45 -5.24 9.58
CA VAL A 64 7.27 -5.70 8.83
C VAL A 64 6.91 -4.69 7.73
N ASP A 65 6.88 -5.16 6.50
CA ASP A 65 6.23 -4.46 5.39
C ASP A 65 4.73 -4.77 5.43
N VAL A 66 3.91 -3.73 5.63
CA VAL A 66 2.45 -3.85 5.69
C VAL A 66 1.79 -3.11 4.54
N ALA A 67 1.16 -3.85 3.64
CA ALA A 67 0.45 -3.31 2.50
C ALA A 67 -1.06 -3.26 2.74
N LEU A 68 -1.60 -2.05 2.92
CA LEU A 68 -3.04 -1.81 3.10
C LEU A 68 -3.80 -2.05 1.78
N LEU A 69 -4.83 -2.89 1.79
CA LEU A 69 -5.61 -3.26 0.61
C LEU A 69 -6.99 -2.59 0.53
N GLY A 70 -7.32 -1.70 1.44
CA GLY A 70 -8.63 -1.05 1.49
C GLY A 70 -8.58 0.36 2.05
N PRO A 71 -9.66 1.11 1.90
CA PRO A 71 -9.78 2.47 2.40
C PRO A 71 -9.92 2.47 3.93
N ILE A 72 -8.96 3.09 4.61
CA ILE A 72 -8.93 3.20 6.08
C ILE A 72 -10.12 4.02 6.64
N PRO A 73 -10.53 5.17 6.02
CA PRO A 73 -11.64 5.95 6.58
C PRO A 73 -12.95 5.17 6.73
N GLN A 74 -13.22 4.19 5.85
CA GLN A 74 -14.44 3.39 5.88
C GLN A 74 -14.30 2.12 6.71
N ARG A 75 -13.10 1.56 6.82
CA ARG A 75 -12.88 0.24 7.42
C ARG A 75 -12.13 0.29 8.75
N GLY A 76 -11.40 1.37 9.03
CA GLY A 76 -10.54 1.47 10.21
C GLY A 76 -9.59 0.28 10.29
N LEU A 77 -9.49 -0.31 11.47
CA LEU A 77 -8.66 -1.48 11.73
C LEU A 77 -9.09 -2.75 10.96
N ARG A 78 -10.31 -2.80 10.43
CA ARG A 78 -10.83 -3.92 9.62
C ARG A 78 -10.43 -3.85 8.15
N ALA A 79 -9.58 -2.89 7.75
CA ALA A 79 -9.00 -2.89 6.41
C ALA A 79 -8.06 -4.10 6.27
N PRO A 80 -8.24 -4.95 5.22
CA PRO A 80 -7.36 -6.08 5.02
C PRO A 80 -5.96 -5.62 4.66
N VAL A 81 -4.97 -6.36 5.15
CA VAL A 81 -3.56 -6.08 4.90
C VAL A 81 -2.81 -7.34 4.45
N LEU A 82 -1.79 -7.14 3.63
CA LEU A 82 -0.72 -8.11 3.44
C LEU A 82 0.43 -7.73 4.36
N ALA A 83 1.12 -8.71 4.91
CA ALA A 83 2.30 -8.52 5.74
C ALA A 83 3.45 -9.41 5.25
N SER A 84 4.66 -8.85 5.16
CA SER A 84 5.88 -9.59 4.86
C SER A 84 7.06 -9.07 5.68
N GLY A 85 8.16 -9.84 5.73
CA GLY A 85 9.34 -9.54 6.55
C GLY A 85 9.41 -10.38 7.83
N ALA A 86 10.56 -10.35 8.51
CA ALA A 86 10.88 -11.18 9.68
C ALA A 86 9.90 -10.97 10.86
N GLY A 87 9.23 -9.82 10.94
CA GLY A 87 8.23 -9.51 11.95
C GLY A 87 6.79 -9.85 11.59
N ALA A 88 6.51 -10.34 10.36
CA ALA A 88 5.14 -10.49 9.84
C ALA A 88 4.24 -11.37 10.73
N ARG A 89 4.77 -12.50 11.24
CA ARG A 89 4.02 -13.36 12.16
C ARG A 89 3.75 -12.73 13.53
N ALA A 90 4.70 -11.94 14.03
CA ALA A 90 4.49 -11.23 15.28
C ALA A 90 3.44 -10.11 15.12
N PHE A 91 3.47 -9.42 13.99
CA PHE A 91 2.43 -8.45 13.62
C PHE A 91 1.05 -9.10 13.52
N GLU A 92 0.94 -10.24 12.84
CA GLU A 92 -0.29 -11.03 12.76
C GLU A 92 -0.83 -11.37 14.16
N ALA A 93 0.04 -11.90 15.05
CA ALA A 93 -0.33 -12.27 16.41
C ALA A 93 -0.83 -11.09 17.25
N LEU A 94 -0.30 -9.88 17.04
CA LEU A 94 -0.72 -8.67 17.74
C LEU A 94 -2.05 -8.11 17.19
N PHE A 95 -2.24 -8.10 15.87
CA PHE A 95 -3.32 -7.32 15.25
C PHE A 95 -4.57 -8.13 14.87
N VAL A 96 -4.45 -9.44 14.61
CA VAL A 96 -5.62 -10.31 14.35
C VAL A 96 -6.59 -10.34 15.53
N PRO A 97 -6.17 -10.46 16.80
CA PRO A 97 -7.08 -10.39 17.94
C PRO A 97 -7.82 -9.04 18.08
N LEU A 98 -7.25 -7.97 17.51
CA LEU A 98 -7.85 -6.64 17.45
C LEU A 98 -8.83 -6.47 16.28
N GLY A 99 -9.01 -7.51 15.45
CA GLY A 99 -9.93 -7.54 14.33
C GLY A 99 -9.35 -7.08 12.99
N MET A 100 -8.02 -6.95 12.86
CA MET A 100 -7.36 -6.67 11.58
C MET A 100 -7.21 -7.96 10.77
N PRO A 101 -7.75 -8.03 9.53
CA PRO A 101 -7.53 -9.16 8.65
C PRO A 101 -6.09 -9.11 8.07
N VAL A 102 -5.16 -9.82 8.69
CA VAL A 102 -3.77 -9.90 8.26
C VAL A 102 -3.55 -11.18 7.44
N THR A 103 -2.94 -11.05 6.26
CA THR A 103 -2.44 -12.17 5.46
C THR A 103 -0.93 -12.07 5.40
N VAL A 104 -0.23 -13.00 6.03
CA VAL A 104 1.23 -13.10 5.93
C VAL A 104 1.58 -13.78 4.61
N VAL A 105 2.37 -13.11 3.77
CA VAL A 105 2.74 -13.58 2.43
C VAL A 105 4.12 -14.24 2.39
N SER A 106 5.08 -13.71 3.15
CA SER A 106 6.45 -14.25 3.22
C SER A 106 7.21 -13.69 4.43
N GLU A 107 8.44 -14.17 4.63
CA GLU A 107 9.40 -13.62 5.58
C GLU A 107 10.34 -12.58 4.93
N GLU A 108 10.17 -12.32 3.63
CA GLU A 108 10.99 -11.38 2.87
C GLU A 108 10.33 -10.00 2.82
N ALA A 109 11.03 -8.98 3.30
CA ALA A 109 10.55 -7.60 3.24
C ALA A 109 10.42 -7.13 1.78
N GLY A 110 9.32 -6.44 1.48
CA GLY A 110 9.01 -5.95 0.13
C GLY A 110 7.99 -6.79 -0.65
N ASP A 111 7.75 -8.04 -0.26
CA ASP A 111 6.81 -8.91 -0.98
C ASP A 111 5.36 -8.42 -0.84
N ALA A 112 4.97 -7.92 0.33
CA ALA A 112 3.63 -7.34 0.51
C ALA A 112 3.45 -6.08 -0.34
N ALA A 113 4.47 -5.22 -0.40
CA ALA A 113 4.48 -4.04 -1.27
C ALA A 113 4.43 -4.44 -2.75
N ALA A 114 5.21 -5.43 -3.20
CA ALA A 114 5.20 -5.94 -4.56
C ALA A 114 3.81 -6.43 -4.98
N LEU A 115 3.18 -7.28 -4.17
CA LEU A 115 1.84 -7.79 -4.46
C LEU A 115 0.77 -6.68 -4.51
N LYS A 116 0.90 -5.66 -3.66
CA LYS A 116 0.05 -4.47 -3.74
C LYS A 116 0.27 -3.70 -5.05
N LEU A 117 1.50 -3.54 -5.52
CA LEU A 117 1.80 -2.86 -6.78
C LEU A 117 1.28 -3.65 -7.98
N VAL A 118 1.44 -4.98 -8.01
CA VAL A 118 0.81 -5.85 -9.03
C VAL A 118 -0.70 -5.65 -9.08
N ARG A 119 -1.35 -5.59 -7.90
CA ARG A 119 -2.78 -5.26 -7.84
C ARG A 119 -3.07 -3.84 -8.36
N SER A 120 -2.18 -2.89 -8.12
CA SER A 120 -2.33 -1.49 -8.59
C SER A 120 -2.27 -1.39 -10.11
N VAL A 121 -1.41 -2.17 -10.79
CA VAL A 121 -1.38 -2.26 -12.26
C VAL A 121 -2.77 -2.56 -12.80
N PHE A 122 -3.41 -3.63 -12.33
CA PHE A 122 -4.76 -3.99 -12.74
C PHE A 122 -5.78 -2.88 -12.43
N MET A 123 -5.81 -2.41 -11.18
CA MET A 123 -6.84 -1.46 -10.72
C MET A 123 -6.73 -0.10 -11.41
N LYS A 124 -5.52 0.40 -11.65
CA LYS A 124 -5.31 1.69 -12.31
C LYS A 124 -5.48 1.59 -13.83
N GLY A 125 -5.04 0.48 -14.43
CA GLY A 125 -5.32 0.20 -15.83
C GLY A 125 -6.83 0.18 -16.13
N LEU A 126 -7.61 -0.49 -15.28
CA LEU A 126 -9.05 -0.50 -15.42
C LEU A 126 -9.68 0.90 -15.24
N VAL A 127 -9.16 1.69 -14.29
CA VAL A 127 -9.60 3.09 -14.11
C VAL A 127 -9.25 3.94 -15.33
N ALA A 128 -8.07 3.81 -15.89
CA ALA A 128 -7.66 4.51 -17.10
C ALA A 128 -8.59 4.17 -18.28
N ALA A 129 -8.85 2.87 -18.49
CA ALA A 129 -9.77 2.41 -19.53
C ALA A 129 -11.19 2.99 -19.38
N VAL A 130 -11.71 3.11 -18.14
CA VAL A 130 -13.01 3.77 -17.90
C VAL A 130 -12.96 5.24 -18.31
N VAL A 131 -11.92 5.98 -17.90
CA VAL A 131 -11.79 7.42 -18.21
C VAL A 131 -11.65 7.65 -19.72
N GLU A 132 -10.80 6.87 -20.38
CA GLU A 132 -10.60 6.96 -21.84
C GLU A 132 -11.88 6.64 -22.62
N SER A 133 -12.62 5.61 -22.20
CA SER A 133 -13.91 5.26 -22.82
C SER A 133 -14.94 6.38 -22.67
N MET A 134 -14.99 7.04 -21.51
CA MET A 134 -15.88 8.18 -21.29
C MET A 134 -15.52 9.36 -22.20
N GLN A 135 -14.23 9.70 -22.32
CA GLN A 135 -13.74 10.78 -23.17
C GLN A 135 -14.00 10.49 -24.67
N ALA A 136 -13.76 9.25 -25.10
CA ALA A 136 -14.03 8.84 -26.49
C ALA A 136 -15.51 9.01 -26.84
N ALA A 137 -16.42 8.58 -25.95
CA ALA A 137 -17.84 8.69 -26.17
C ALA A 137 -18.34 10.14 -26.17
N GLU A 138 -17.79 10.99 -25.34
CA GLU A 138 -18.03 12.43 -25.36
C GLU A 138 -17.64 13.01 -26.73
N SER A 139 -16.51 12.60 -27.29
CA SER A 139 -16.00 13.04 -28.59
C SER A 139 -16.89 12.66 -29.77
N ILE A 140 -17.66 11.57 -29.65
CA ILE A 140 -18.61 11.13 -30.68
C ILE A 140 -20.07 11.52 -30.37
N GLY A 141 -20.31 12.35 -29.35
CA GLY A 141 -21.62 12.89 -29.01
C GLY A 141 -22.54 11.96 -28.19
N HIS A 142 -21.98 10.91 -27.58
CA HIS A 142 -22.72 9.92 -26.78
C HIS A 142 -22.20 9.77 -25.33
N PRO A 143 -22.06 10.86 -24.56
CA PRO A 143 -21.39 10.84 -23.25
C PRO A 143 -22.05 9.94 -22.20
N GLU A 144 -23.37 9.74 -22.29
CA GLU A 144 -24.13 8.97 -21.30
C GLU A 144 -24.10 7.45 -21.52
N TRP A 145 -23.87 7.03 -22.76
CA TRP A 145 -23.92 5.59 -23.10
C TRP A 145 -22.86 4.75 -22.40
N PRO A 146 -21.55 5.14 -22.39
CA PRO A 146 -20.53 4.34 -21.73
C PRO A 146 -20.73 4.27 -20.22
N ALA A 147 -21.24 5.33 -19.60
CA ALA A 147 -21.50 5.32 -18.17
C ALA A 147 -22.46 4.18 -17.79
N THR A 148 -23.57 4.04 -18.55
CA THR A 148 -24.56 2.98 -18.33
C THR A 148 -23.99 1.60 -18.60
N GLU A 149 -23.27 1.44 -19.70
CA GLU A 149 -22.70 0.15 -20.11
C GLU A 149 -21.58 -0.30 -19.17
N LEU A 150 -20.63 0.59 -18.87
CA LEU A 150 -19.51 0.29 -17.99
C LEU A 150 -19.98 0.03 -16.55
N GLU A 151 -21.02 0.72 -16.09
CA GLU A 151 -21.64 0.43 -14.79
C GLU A 151 -22.23 -0.98 -14.75
N THR A 152 -22.86 -1.43 -15.83
CA THR A 152 -23.40 -2.78 -15.94
C THR A 152 -22.28 -3.84 -15.91
N MET A 153 -21.16 -3.59 -16.56
CA MET A 153 -20.02 -4.52 -16.63
C MET A 153 -19.21 -4.57 -15.32
N THR A 154 -19.03 -3.44 -14.67
CA THR A 154 -18.13 -3.33 -13.50
C THR A 154 -18.85 -3.24 -12.17
N GLY A 155 -20.15 -2.99 -12.20
CA GLY A 155 -20.97 -2.67 -11.03
C GLY A 155 -20.83 -1.20 -10.58
N ARG A 156 -21.96 -0.59 -10.22
CA ARG A 156 -22.03 0.82 -9.78
C ARG A 156 -20.99 1.21 -8.72
N PRO A 157 -20.77 0.43 -7.63
CA PRO A 157 -19.81 0.83 -6.60
C PRO A 157 -18.37 0.89 -7.10
N PHE A 158 -18.01 0.08 -8.10
CA PHE A 158 -16.67 0.16 -8.72
C PHE A 158 -16.57 1.39 -9.60
N PHE A 159 -17.54 1.58 -10.49
CA PHE A 159 -17.57 2.67 -11.47
C PHE A 159 -17.49 4.05 -10.79
N GLU A 160 -18.35 4.30 -9.79
CA GLU A 160 -18.33 5.54 -9.01
C GLU A 160 -16.98 5.77 -8.33
N ARG A 161 -16.39 4.76 -7.69
CA ARG A 161 -15.06 4.88 -7.06
C ARG A 161 -13.94 5.09 -8.07
N ALA A 162 -14.04 4.55 -9.28
CA ALA A 162 -13.05 4.75 -10.34
C ALA A 162 -13.00 6.22 -10.74
N LEU A 163 -14.14 6.83 -11.01
CA LEU A 163 -14.25 8.23 -11.41
C LEU A 163 -13.88 9.19 -10.27
N GLU A 164 -14.49 9.02 -9.10
CA GLU A 164 -14.24 9.88 -7.94
C GLU A 164 -12.79 9.81 -7.49
N GLY A 165 -12.25 8.59 -7.37
CA GLY A 165 -10.87 8.38 -6.97
C GLY A 165 -9.85 8.94 -7.97
N SER A 166 -10.18 9.05 -9.26
CA SER A 166 -9.31 9.66 -10.27
C SER A 166 -9.20 11.17 -10.08
N ARG A 167 -10.30 11.82 -9.68
CA ARG A 167 -10.33 13.26 -9.39
C ARG A 167 -9.62 13.60 -8.08
N THR A 168 -9.91 12.85 -7.02
CA THR A 168 -9.49 13.17 -5.64
C THR A 168 -8.03 12.82 -5.36
N HIS A 169 -7.49 11.75 -5.99
CA HIS A 169 -6.19 11.17 -5.63
C HIS A 169 -5.20 11.13 -6.79
N ALA A 170 -5.36 11.98 -7.83
CA ALA A 170 -4.54 11.96 -9.03
C ALA A 170 -3.03 11.99 -8.71
N VAL A 171 -2.57 12.95 -7.92
CA VAL A 171 -1.14 13.13 -7.60
C VAL A 171 -0.56 11.90 -6.90
N ARG A 172 -1.21 11.40 -5.86
CA ARG A 172 -0.74 10.19 -5.15
C ARG A 172 -0.71 8.96 -6.04
N ARG A 173 -1.59 8.89 -7.04
CA ARG A 173 -1.64 7.76 -7.99
C ARG A 173 -0.48 7.77 -8.97
N VAL A 174 0.11 8.93 -9.27
CA VAL A 174 1.32 9.01 -10.09
C VAL A 174 2.46 8.28 -9.39
N ASP A 175 2.79 8.65 -8.15
CA ASP A 175 3.85 8.00 -7.38
C ASP A 175 3.65 6.47 -7.29
N GLU A 176 2.38 6.04 -7.10
CA GLU A 176 2.04 4.61 -7.01
C GLU A 176 2.21 3.88 -8.36
N MET A 177 1.93 4.56 -9.48
CA MET A 177 2.12 3.97 -10.81
C MET A 177 3.57 3.99 -11.25
N GLU A 178 4.34 5.00 -10.89
CA GLU A 178 5.79 5.02 -11.10
C GLU A 178 6.45 3.83 -10.40
N ALA A 179 6.15 3.60 -9.13
CA ALA A 179 6.63 2.42 -8.39
C ALA A 179 6.16 1.09 -9.01
N ALA A 180 4.95 1.05 -9.59
CA ALA A 180 4.46 -0.14 -10.28
C ALA A 180 5.20 -0.40 -11.61
N CYS A 181 5.51 0.65 -12.38
CA CYS A 181 6.31 0.54 -13.60
C CYS A 181 7.73 0.08 -13.28
N GLU A 182 8.37 0.64 -12.25
CA GLU A 182 9.69 0.20 -11.79
C GLU A 182 9.69 -1.30 -11.46
N LEU A 183 8.70 -1.77 -10.69
CA LEU A 183 8.56 -3.18 -10.39
C LEU A 183 8.39 -4.04 -11.65
N LEU A 184 7.57 -3.62 -12.63
CA LEU A 184 7.38 -4.36 -13.88
C LEU A 184 8.69 -4.49 -14.66
N VAL A 185 9.47 -3.40 -14.74
CA VAL A 185 10.80 -3.41 -15.39
C VAL A 185 11.74 -4.38 -14.67
N GLU A 186 11.81 -4.36 -13.34
CA GLU A 186 12.61 -5.31 -12.55
C GLU A 186 12.22 -6.78 -12.84
N LEU A 187 10.94 -7.04 -13.04
CA LEU A 187 10.41 -8.37 -13.36
C LEU A 187 10.54 -8.76 -14.84
N GLY A 188 11.10 -7.88 -15.69
CA GLY A 188 11.23 -8.10 -17.13
C GLY A 188 9.91 -8.05 -17.87
N VAL A 189 8.90 -7.40 -17.31
CA VAL A 189 7.60 -7.14 -17.94
C VAL A 189 7.60 -5.71 -18.47
N GLU A 190 7.35 -5.55 -19.76
CA GLU A 190 7.23 -4.21 -20.39
C GLU A 190 5.95 -3.52 -19.90
N PRO A 191 6.05 -2.34 -19.24
CA PRO A 191 4.90 -1.63 -18.69
C PRO A 191 4.07 -0.90 -19.75
#